data_3d18c4f0d00f7d6396ff685e4a3a3b48
#
_entry.id   3d18c4f0d00f7d6396ff685e4a3a3b48
#
_cell.length_a   1.000
_cell.length_b   1.000
_cell.length_c   1.000
_cell.angle_alpha   90.00
_cell.angle_beta   90.00
_cell.angle_gamma   90.00
#
_symmetry.space_group_name_H-M   'P 1'
#
loop_
_entity.id
_entity.type
_entity.pdbx_description
1 polymer ?
#
loop_
_entity_poly.entity_id
_entity_poly.type
_entity_poly.pdbx_seq_one_letter_code
_entity_poly.pdbx_strand_id
1 'polypeptide(L)'
;MLTTMIIVFLIGYLLIALEHPLKINKAGTALLTGTILWVLYTFGAPQFIPTASAEEFKLFLDAFPFIKDLPYADQCIRFVIDHQILDSIGEIAETLIFLIGAMITVELVDSHGGFMFITNRITTNSKRKLLFVIATITFFMSAVLDNLTTSIVMVMLIRKLIGNYKERWIFGSIIVIAANSGGAWSPIGDVTTIMLWVRGNISTSATIPHLFLPSLVSALVPVLIISRYLHGKVTPPNAFEENRDNLLLKVLKANEKLAILCIGVFCLLFVPVFKTITHLSLIHI
;
A
#
# COMPACT_ATOMS: atom_id res chain seq x y z
N MET A 1 12.81 -29.85 9.93
CA MET A 1 12.78 -28.67 9.01
C MET A 1 11.75 -27.64 9.42
N LEU A 2 10.46 -27.97 9.60
CA LEU A 2 9.41 -27.02 9.97
C LEU A 2 9.76 -26.17 11.21
N THR A 3 10.20 -26.80 12.30
CA THR A 3 10.60 -26.09 13.53
C THR A 3 11.73 -25.09 13.28
N THR A 4 12.72 -25.45 12.46
CA THR A 4 13.83 -24.56 12.08
C THR A 4 13.31 -23.34 11.30
N MET A 5 12.39 -23.54 10.35
CA MET A 5 11.76 -22.45 9.61
C MET A 5 10.97 -21.50 10.51
N ILE A 6 10.22 -22.05 11.47
CA ILE A 6 9.48 -21.25 12.47
C ILE A 6 10.45 -20.40 13.30
N ILE A 7 11.55 -20.99 13.78
CA ILE A 7 12.55 -20.27 14.57
C ILE A 7 13.17 -19.14 13.72
N VAL A 8 13.59 -19.42 12.49
CA VAL A 8 14.16 -18.42 11.58
C VAL A 8 13.16 -17.30 11.30
N PHE A 9 11.89 -17.62 11.06
CA PHE A 9 10.86 -16.64 10.87
C PHE A 9 10.67 -15.74 12.10
N LEU A 10 10.58 -16.34 13.31
CA LEU A 10 10.40 -15.57 14.54
C LEU A 10 11.61 -14.68 14.84
N ILE A 11 12.84 -15.15 14.61
CA ILE A 11 14.04 -14.33 14.75
C ILE A 11 14.04 -13.19 13.74
N GLY A 12 13.77 -13.47 12.47
CA GLY A 12 13.69 -12.45 11.42
C GLY A 12 12.65 -11.38 11.75
N TYR A 13 11.45 -11.79 12.19
CA TYR A 13 10.39 -10.87 12.60
C TYR A 13 10.78 -10.02 13.80
N LEU A 14 11.44 -10.62 14.79
CA LEU A 14 11.96 -9.90 15.95
C LEU A 14 13.01 -8.85 15.55
N LEU A 15 13.93 -9.20 14.63
CA LEU A 15 14.93 -8.27 14.11
C LEU A 15 14.29 -7.09 13.35
N ILE A 16 13.22 -7.34 12.56
CA ILE A 16 12.45 -6.30 11.89
C ILE A 16 11.78 -5.39 12.93
N ALA A 17 11.15 -5.96 13.97
CA ALA A 17 10.50 -5.19 15.02
C ALA A 17 11.48 -4.34 15.83
N LEU A 18 12.71 -4.80 16.00
CA LEU A 18 13.79 -4.12 16.72
C LEU A 18 14.70 -3.28 15.81
N GLU A 19 14.21 -2.85 14.64
CA GLU A 19 14.95 -2.03 13.67
C GLU A 19 15.65 -0.83 14.33
N HIS A 20 14.92 -0.06 15.12
CA HIS A 20 15.42 1.17 15.75
C HIS A 20 16.55 0.93 16.77
N PRO A 21 16.38 0.06 17.78
CA PRO A 21 17.43 -0.18 18.77
C PRO A 21 18.65 -0.87 18.17
N LEU A 22 18.49 -1.75 17.18
CA LEU A 22 19.58 -2.48 16.55
C LEU A 22 20.24 -1.72 15.40
N LYS A 23 19.63 -0.63 14.93
CA LYS A 23 20.09 0.14 13.77
C LYS A 23 20.28 -0.70 12.50
N ILE A 24 19.41 -1.69 12.30
CA ILE A 24 19.42 -2.61 11.16
C ILE A 24 18.31 -2.19 10.19
N ASN A 25 18.58 -2.27 8.89
CA ASN A 25 17.56 -1.98 7.88
C ASN A 25 16.54 -3.12 7.79
N LYS A 26 15.26 -2.83 8.06
CA LYS A 26 14.16 -3.82 8.03
C LYS A 26 13.98 -4.51 6.67
N ALA A 27 14.19 -3.79 5.56
CA ALA A 27 14.05 -4.37 4.22
C ALA A 27 15.14 -5.40 3.95
N GLY A 28 16.40 -5.11 4.32
CA GLY A 28 17.51 -6.06 4.24
C GLY A 28 17.29 -7.29 5.11
N THR A 29 16.80 -7.11 6.34
CA THR A 29 16.47 -8.22 7.25
C THR A 29 15.34 -9.08 6.70
N ALA A 30 14.29 -8.46 6.14
CA ALA A 30 13.18 -9.19 5.54
C ALA A 30 13.62 -10.02 4.32
N LEU A 31 14.42 -9.44 3.42
CA LEU A 31 14.98 -10.15 2.26
C LEU A 31 15.85 -11.31 2.67
N LEU A 32 16.75 -11.11 3.62
CA LEU A 32 17.63 -12.18 4.13
C LEU A 32 16.82 -13.31 4.76
N THR A 33 15.85 -12.97 5.61
CA THR A 33 14.97 -13.95 6.26
C THR A 33 14.17 -14.74 5.22
N GLY A 34 13.59 -14.06 4.23
CA GLY A 34 12.84 -14.69 3.13
C GLY A 34 13.72 -15.64 2.32
N THR A 35 14.94 -15.20 1.96
CA THR A 35 15.91 -16.05 1.24
C THR A 35 16.28 -17.31 2.02
N ILE A 36 16.58 -17.17 3.31
CA ILE A 36 16.91 -18.32 4.18
C ILE A 36 15.71 -19.28 4.27
N LEU A 37 14.49 -18.76 4.40
CA LEU A 37 13.28 -19.58 4.45
C LEU A 37 13.03 -20.33 3.14
N TRP A 38 13.25 -19.70 1.97
CA TRP A 38 13.14 -20.37 0.69
C TRP A 38 14.19 -21.49 0.53
N VAL A 39 15.43 -21.26 0.96
CA VAL A 39 16.49 -22.27 0.96
C VAL A 39 16.10 -23.46 1.86
N LEU A 40 15.63 -23.19 3.09
CA LEU A 40 15.20 -24.25 4.01
C LEU A 40 13.98 -25.01 3.47
N TYR A 41 13.04 -24.31 2.82
CA TYR A 41 11.88 -24.93 2.20
C TYR A 41 12.28 -25.85 1.05
N THR A 42 13.18 -25.40 0.17
CA THR A 42 13.72 -26.20 -0.94
C THR A 42 14.39 -27.48 -0.47
N PHE A 43 15.24 -27.40 0.57
CA PHE A 43 15.84 -28.61 1.16
C PHE A 43 14.84 -29.51 1.88
N GLY A 44 13.77 -28.93 2.41
CA GLY A 44 12.67 -29.66 3.06
C GLY A 44 11.56 -30.11 2.11
N ALA A 45 11.65 -29.82 0.82
CA ALA A 45 10.61 -30.06 -0.18
C ALA A 45 10.02 -31.49 -0.15
N PRO A 46 10.84 -32.57 -0.05
CA PRO A 46 10.31 -33.92 0.01
C PRO A 46 9.37 -34.20 1.20
N GLN A 47 9.49 -33.40 2.28
CA GLN A 47 8.65 -33.54 3.48
C GLN A 47 7.37 -32.70 3.38
N PHE A 48 7.40 -31.56 2.68
CA PHE A 48 6.30 -30.60 2.65
C PHE A 48 5.35 -30.84 1.48
N ILE A 49 5.87 -31.13 0.29
CA ILE A 49 5.08 -31.24 -0.94
C ILE A 49 3.95 -32.25 -0.84
N PRO A 50 4.13 -33.45 -0.27
CA PRO A 50 3.05 -34.44 -0.20
C PRO A 50 1.85 -33.99 0.60
N THR A 51 2.03 -33.07 1.54
CA THR A 51 0.98 -32.58 2.43
C THR A 51 0.44 -31.21 2.04
N ALA A 52 1.27 -30.35 1.45
CA ALA A 52 0.92 -28.96 1.18
C ALA A 52 0.52 -28.69 -0.29
N SER A 53 1.10 -29.42 -1.25
CA SER A 53 0.95 -29.13 -2.69
C SER A 53 0.92 -30.38 -3.56
N ALA A 54 0.29 -31.45 -3.07
CA ALA A 54 0.30 -32.75 -3.77
C ALA A 54 -0.37 -32.71 -5.16
N GLU A 55 -1.46 -31.95 -5.31
CA GLU A 55 -2.18 -31.83 -6.60
C GLU A 55 -1.38 -30.99 -7.60
N GLU A 56 -0.84 -29.86 -7.19
CA GLU A 56 -0.01 -28.99 -8.03
C GLU A 56 1.25 -29.72 -8.48
N PHE A 57 1.89 -30.48 -7.57
CA PHE A 57 3.06 -31.28 -7.89
C PHE A 57 2.75 -32.35 -8.92
N LYS A 58 1.58 -33.01 -8.84
CA LYS A 58 1.15 -33.98 -9.85
C LYS A 58 0.95 -33.33 -11.20
N LEU A 59 0.28 -32.17 -11.27
CA LEU A 59 0.10 -31.42 -12.50
C LEU A 59 1.44 -30.98 -13.12
N PHE A 60 2.38 -30.53 -12.29
CA PHE A 60 3.72 -30.19 -12.71
C PHE A 60 4.47 -31.39 -13.35
N LEU A 61 4.41 -32.57 -12.71
CA LEU A 61 5.02 -33.79 -13.25
C LEU A 61 4.36 -34.26 -14.55
N ASP A 62 3.06 -34.03 -14.72
CA ASP A 62 2.35 -34.35 -15.95
C ASP A 62 2.70 -33.37 -17.09
N ALA A 63 2.97 -32.09 -16.77
CA ALA A 63 3.44 -31.10 -17.72
C ALA A 63 4.90 -31.32 -18.14
N PHE A 64 5.74 -31.87 -17.24
CA PHE A 64 7.16 -32.09 -17.48
C PHE A 64 7.56 -33.56 -17.26
N PRO A 65 7.17 -34.49 -18.18
CA PRO A 65 7.36 -35.95 -17.98
C PRO A 65 8.82 -36.39 -17.78
N PHE A 66 9.79 -35.66 -18.33
CA PHE A 66 11.21 -35.95 -18.16
C PHE A 66 11.71 -35.81 -16.71
N ILE A 67 11.00 -35.08 -15.84
CA ILE A 67 11.31 -34.93 -14.43
C ILE A 67 10.98 -36.22 -13.65
N LYS A 68 10.01 -37.01 -14.13
CA LYS A 68 9.58 -38.28 -13.49
C LYS A 68 10.71 -39.31 -13.39
N ASP A 69 11.71 -39.21 -14.27
CA ASP A 69 12.87 -40.11 -14.26
C ASP A 69 13.93 -39.78 -13.20
N LEU A 70 13.79 -38.63 -12.54
CA LEU A 70 14.70 -38.19 -11.49
C LEU A 70 14.34 -38.84 -10.13
N PRO A 71 15.30 -38.92 -9.18
CA PRO A 71 15.00 -39.28 -7.81
C PRO A 71 13.90 -38.38 -7.22
N TYR A 72 13.06 -38.93 -6.36
CA TYR A 72 11.91 -38.20 -5.79
C TYR A 72 12.30 -36.86 -5.10
N ALA A 73 13.44 -36.82 -4.40
CA ALA A 73 13.93 -35.59 -3.79
C ALA A 73 14.23 -34.52 -4.84
N ASP A 74 14.83 -34.90 -5.98
CA ASP A 74 15.16 -33.97 -7.06
C ASP A 74 13.90 -33.49 -7.79
N GLN A 75 12.87 -34.36 -7.97
CA GLN A 75 11.57 -33.97 -8.47
C GLN A 75 10.94 -32.88 -7.61
N CYS A 76 10.95 -33.06 -6.28
CA CYS A 76 10.43 -32.07 -5.34
C CYS A 76 11.22 -30.76 -5.38
N ILE A 77 12.54 -30.81 -5.42
CA ILE A 77 13.39 -29.63 -5.53
C ILE A 77 13.13 -28.87 -6.84
N ARG A 78 13.01 -29.58 -7.95
CA ARG A 78 12.67 -28.99 -9.26
C ARG A 78 11.31 -28.31 -9.24
N PHE A 79 10.30 -28.95 -8.65
CA PHE A 79 8.98 -28.35 -8.50
C PHE A 79 9.03 -27.03 -7.71
N VAL A 80 9.79 -26.99 -6.59
CA VAL A 80 9.92 -25.75 -5.81
C VAL A 80 10.63 -24.67 -6.65
N ILE A 81 11.74 -25.00 -7.32
CA ILE A 81 12.55 -24.01 -8.03
C ILE A 81 11.85 -23.53 -9.30
N ASP A 82 11.40 -24.48 -10.15
CA ASP A 82 10.95 -24.20 -11.50
C ASP A 82 9.46 -23.82 -11.57
N HIS A 83 8.71 -23.99 -10.46
CA HIS A 83 7.30 -23.63 -10.39
C HIS A 83 7.02 -22.67 -9.22
N GLN A 84 7.11 -23.13 -7.96
CA GLN A 84 6.66 -22.34 -6.83
C GLN A 84 7.44 -21.02 -6.62
N ILE A 85 8.78 -21.03 -6.78
CA ILE A 85 9.61 -19.81 -6.66
C ILE A 85 9.32 -18.88 -7.83
N LEU A 86 9.26 -19.38 -9.06
CA LEU A 86 8.99 -18.55 -10.23
C LEU A 86 7.61 -17.94 -10.21
N ASP A 87 6.59 -18.70 -9.80
CA ASP A 87 5.22 -18.19 -9.66
C ASP A 87 5.15 -17.10 -8.57
N SER A 88 5.80 -17.33 -7.40
CA SER A 88 5.85 -16.34 -6.34
C SER A 88 6.59 -15.06 -6.76
N ILE A 89 7.68 -15.17 -7.53
CA ILE A 89 8.39 -14.01 -8.09
C ILE A 89 7.50 -13.30 -9.12
N GLY A 90 6.79 -14.04 -9.95
CA GLY A 90 5.83 -13.49 -10.92
C GLY A 90 4.73 -12.65 -10.24
N GLU A 91 4.11 -13.18 -9.19
CA GLU A 91 3.08 -12.47 -8.41
C GLU A 91 3.63 -11.21 -7.72
N ILE A 92 4.85 -11.27 -7.18
CA ILE A 92 5.51 -10.10 -6.58
C ILE A 92 5.82 -9.07 -7.67
N ALA A 93 6.34 -9.48 -8.82
CA ALA A 93 6.65 -8.60 -9.93
C ALA A 93 5.38 -7.91 -10.46
N GLU A 94 4.26 -8.65 -10.60
CA GLU A 94 2.96 -8.09 -10.97
C GLU A 94 2.54 -6.96 -10.02
N THR A 95 2.62 -7.21 -8.72
CA THR A 95 2.29 -6.22 -7.69
C THR A 95 3.22 -5.00 -7.76
N LEU A 96 4.53 -5.21 -7.94
CA LEU A 96 5.51 -4.12 -8.01
C LEU A 96 5.30 -3.24 -9.26
N ILE A 97 5.03 -3.85 -10.41
CA ILE A 97 4.77 -3.12 -11.67
C ILE A 97 3.51 -2.26 -11.51
N PHE A 98 2.43 -2.83 -10.93
CA PHE A 98 1.22 -2.07 -10.64
C PHE A 98 1.49 -0.89 -9.70
N LEU A 99 2.21 -1.11 -8.59
CA LEU A 99 2.55 -0.05 -7.63
C LEU A 99 3.37 1.07 -8.27
N ILE A 100 4.37 0.72 -9.09
CA ILE A 100 5.19 1.71 -9.81
C ILE A 100 4.30 2.55 -10.74
N GLY A 101 3.44 1.91 -11.52
CA GLY A 101 2.50 2.60 -12.42
C GLY A 101 1.53 3.52 -11.67
N ALA A 102 0.97 3.04 -10.56
CA ALA A 102 0.10 3.83 -9.71
C ALA A 102 0.82 5.04 -9.11
N MET A 103 2.02 4.85 -8.55
CA MET A 103 2.82 5.95 -7.99
C MET A 103 3.19 6.99 -9.04
N ILE A 104 3.60 6.57 -10.25
CA ILE A 104 3.91 7.50 -11.36
C ILE A 104 2.65 8.30 -11.73
N THR A 105 1.49 7.65 -11.83
CA THR A 105 0.22 8.32 -12.14
C THR A 105 -0.13 9.37 -11.09
N VAL A 106 -0.02 9.04 -9.81
CA VAL A 106 -0.31 9.96 -8.72
C VAL A 106 0.69 11.11 -8.68
N GLU A 107 1.99 10.85 -8.86
CA GLU A 107 3.02 11.89 -8.92
C GLU A 107 2.79 12.84 -10.10
N LEU A 108 2.35 12.31 -11.24
CA LEU A 108 1.98 13.13 -12.40
C LEU A 108 0.80 14.05 -12.07
N VAL A 109 -0.23 13.55 -11.40
CA VAL A 109 -1.39 14.34 -10.96
C VAL A 109 -0.96 15.43 -9.96
N ASP A 110 -0.10 15.10 -9.00
CA ASP A 110 0.38 16.05 -7.98
C ASP A 110 1.27 17.14 -8.58
N SER A 111 2.25 16.76 -9.39
CA SER A 111 3.18 17.70 -10.04
C SER A 111 2.48 18.72 -10.94
N HIS A 112 1.33 18.37 -11.51
CA HIS A 112 0.48 19.27 -12.30
C HIS A 112 -0.60 19.97 -11.47
N GLY A 113 -0.60 19.81 -10.15
CA GLY A 113 -1.51 20.50 -9.24
C GLY A 113 -2.95 20.00 -9.28
N GLY A 114 -3.17 18.74 -9.71
CA GLY A 114 -4.50 18.13 -9.71
C GLY A 114 -5.15 18.15 -8.33
N PHE A 115 -4.40 17.88 -7.26
CA PHE A 115 -4.92 17.90 -5.89
C PHE A 115 -5.20 19.31 -5.35
N MET A 116 -4.73 20.38 -6.01
CA MET A 116 -5.05 21.75 -5.60
C MET A 116 -6.55 22.04 -5.67
N PHE A 117 -7.29 21.35 -6.52
CA PHE A 117 -8.74 21.47 -6.57
C PHE A 117 -9.40 21.07 -5.23
N ILE A 118 -8.93 20.00 -4.62
CA ILE A 118 -9.40 19.52 -3.31
C ILE A 118 -8.93 20.47 -2.21
N THR A 119 -7.66 20.84 -2.24
CA THR A 119 -7.02 21.64 -1.18
C THR A 119 -7.54 23.07 -1.12
N ASN A 120 -7.82 23.69 -2.26
CA ASN A 120 -8.35 25.06 -2.34
C ASN A 120 -9.79 25.20 -1.81
N ARG A 121 -10.52 24.08 -1.67
CA ARG A 121 -11.87 24.06 -1.06
C ARG A 121 -11.83 24.10 0.47
N ILE A 122 -10.66 23.97 1.08
CA ILE A 122 -10.50 23.97 2.54
C ILE A 122 -10.33 25.41 3.01
N THR A 123 -11.44 26.07 3.37
CA THR A 123 -11.48 27.50 3.77
C THR A 123 -11.64 27.70 5.29
N THR A 124 -11.67 26.63 6.08
CA THR A 124 -11.94 26.74 7.52
C THR A 124 -10.73 27.18 8.32
N ASN A 125 -10.93 28.20 9.17
CA ASN A 125 -9.89 28.69 10.08
C ASN A 125 -9.97 28.08 11.48
N SER A 126 -10.98 27.26 11.80
CA SER A 126 -11.10 26.59 13.08
C SER A 126 -10.28 25.31 13.08
N LYS A 127 -9.35 25.14 14.04
CA LYS A 127 -8.51 23.94 14.19
C LYS A 127 -9.34 22.66 14.28
N ARG A 128 -10.42 22.68 15.08
CA ARG A 128 -11.31 21.52 15.23
C ARG A 128 -12.01 21.16 13.92
N LYS A 129 -12.60 22.14 13.23
CA LYS A 129 -13.26 21.90 11.95
C LYS A 129 -12.26 21.42 10.90
N LEU A 130 -11.07 22.03 10.85
CA LEU A 130 -10.01 21.62 9.94
C LEU A 130 -9.58 20.17 10.19
N LEU A 131 -9.47 19.73 11.44
CA LEU A 131 -9.13 18.36 11.80
C LEU A 131 -10.12 17.36 11.21
N PHE A 132 -11.42 17.58 11.36
CA PHE A 132 -12.45 16.72 10.79
C PHE A 132 -12.41 16.71 9.26
N VAL A 133 -12.29 17.89 8.64
CA VAL A 133 -12.21 17.99 7.17
C VAL A 133 -11.01 17.24 6.63
N ILE A 134 -9.83 17.46 7.22
CA ILE A 134 -8.59 16.78 6.81
C ILE A 134 -8.71 15.26 7.00
N ALA A 135 -9.17 14.80 8.16
CA ALA A 135 -9.33 13.37 8.43
C ALA A 135 -10.31 12.71 7.46
N THR A 136 -11.44 13.35 7.18
CA THR A 136 -12.45 12.83 6.24
C THR A 136 -11.91 12.75 4.81
N ILE A 137 -11.28 13.84 4.32
CA ILE A 137 -10.68 13.85 2.98
C ILE A 137 -9.59 12.77 2.89
N THR A 138 -8.71 12.70 3.87
CA THR A 138 -7.63 11.69 3.92
C THR A 138 -8.19 10.28 3.88
N PHE A 139 -9.22 9.97 4.68
CA PHE A 139 -9.85 8.66 4.76
C PHE A 139 -10.39 8.19 3.39
N PHE A 140 -11.16 9.03 2.71
CA PHE A 140 -11.72 8.66 1.40
C PHE A 140 -10.67 8.71 0.27
N MET A 141 -9.75 9.66 0.33
CA MET A 141 -8.70 9.77 -0.66
C MET A 141 -7.75 8.57 -0.63
N SER A 142 -7.44 8.07 0.56
CA SER A 142 -6.59 6.87 0.73
C SER A 142 -7.23 5.59 0.23
N ALA A 143 -8.55 5.50 0.19
CA ALA A 143 -9.22 4.35 -0.40
C ALA A 143 -9.02 4.24 -1.92
N VAL A 144 -8.59 5.33 -2.58
CA VAL A 144 -8.42 5.41 -4.04
C VAL A 144 -6.95 5.53 -4.45
N LEU A 145 -6.14 6.28 -3.68
CA LEU A 145 -4.78 6.68 -4.06
C LEU A 145 -3.66 5.88 -3.38
N ASP A 146 -3.94 5.05 -2.44
CA ASP A 146 -3.08 4.44 -1.42
C ASP A 146 -2.79 5.35 -0.21
N ASN A 147 -2.39 4.69 0.88
CA ASN A 147 -2.18 5.34 2.17
C ASN A 147 -0.89 6.16 2.24
N LEU A 148 0.18 5.72 1.56
CA LEU A 148 1.48 6.41 1.57
C LEU A 148 1.38 7.72 0.81
N THR A 149 0.92 7.66 -0.44
CA THR A 149 0.78 8.85 -1.30
C THR A 149 -0.20 9.85 -0.70
N THR A 150 -1.36 9.37 -0.22
CA THR A 150 -2.34 10.22 0.46
C THR A 150 -1.73 10.92 1.67
N SER A 151 -0.95 10.21 2.49
CA SER A 151 -0.26 10.80 3.64
C SER A 151 0.70 11.91 3.23
N ILE A 152 1.51 11.68 2.18
CA ILE A 152 2.47 12.66 1.68
C ILE A 152 1.75 13.92 1.19
N VAL A 153 0.74 13.77 0.32
CA VAL A 153 -0.04 14.89 -0.23
C VAL A 153 -0.71 15.70 0.89
N MET A 154 -1.35 15.01 1.84
CA MET A 154 -2.06 15.68 2.93
C MET A 154 -1.12 16.34 3.95
N VAL A 155 0.07 15.77 4.19
CA VAL A 155 1.10 16.41 5.03
C VAL A 155 1.67 17.66 4.33
N MET A 156 1.92 17.62 3.02
CA MET A 156 2.32 18.80 2.26
C MET A 156 1.24 19.90 2.32
N LEU A 157 -0.04 19.53 2.23
CA LEU A 157 -1.14 20.48 2.40
C LEU A 157 -1.13 21.13 3.80
N ILE A 158 -0.99 20.32 4.86
CA ILE A 158 -0.94 20.85 6.24
C ILE A 158 0.21 21.83 6.44
N ARG A 159 1.35 21.60 5.80
CA ARG A 159 2.48 22.55 5.83
C ARG A 159 2.12 23.93 5.26
N LYS A 160 1.23 23.98 4.25
CA LYS A 160 0.73 25.23 3.67
C LYS A 160 -0.37 25.90 4.50
N LEU A 161 -1.11 25.13 5.30
CA LEU A 161 -2.23 25.65 6.09
C LEU A 161 -1.83 26.05 7.51
N ILE A 162 -0.89 25.37 8.14
CA ILE A 162 -0.56 25.50 9.57
C ILE A 162 0.90 25.90 9.75
N GLY A 163 1.14 27.10 10.29
CA GLY A 163 2.48 27.62 10.57
C GLY A 163 3.15 26.97 11.79
N ASN A 164 2.39 26.61 12.82
CA ASN A 164 2.94 26.04 14.04
C ASN A 164 3.34 24.56 13.85
N TYR A 165 4.63 24.24 14.06
CA TYR A 165 5.16 22.90 13.87
C TYR A 165 4.56 21.85 14.81
N LYS A 166 4.24 22.21 16.08
CA LYS A 166 3.62 21.28 17.05
C LYS A 166 2.21 20.87 16.60
N GLU A 167 1.46 21.82 16.05
CA GLU A 167 0.14 21.55 15.52
C GLU A 167 0.25 20.69 14.25
N ARG A 168 1.23 20.96 13.37
CA ARG A 168 1.49 20.11 12.19
C ARG A 168 1.76 18.65 12.58
N TRP A 169 2.45 18.39 13.69
CA TRP A 169 2.65 17.02 14.19
C TRP A 169 1.34 16.34 14.58
N ILE A 170 0.45 17.04 15.27
CA ILE A 170 -0.86 16.50 15.66
C ILE A 170 -1.71 16.19 14.43
N PHE A 171 -1.79 17.12 13.49
CA PHE A 171 -2.51 16.90 12.23
C PHE A 171 -1.87 15.81 11.39
N GLY A 172 -0.53 15.76 11.31
CA GLY A 172 0.20 14.70 10.62
C GLY A 172 -0.07 13.31 11.19
N SER A 173 -0.12 13.18 12.51
CA SER A 173 -0.50 11.92 13.17
C SER A 173 -1.91 11.46 12.79
N ILE A 174 -2.88 12.39 12.76
CA ILE A 174 -4.26 12.09 12.33
C ILE A 174 -4.32 11.74 10.85
N ILE A 175 -3.55 12.41 9.99
CA ILE A 175 -3.45 12.08 8.57
C ILE A 175 -2.97 10.63 8.40
N VAL A 176 -1.91 10.23 9.08
CA VAL A 176 -1.38 8.86 8.99
C VAL A 176 -2.41 7.84 9.46
N ILE A 177 -3.10 8.09 10.58
CA ILE A 177 -4.14 7.19 11.08
C ILE A 177 -5.31 7.12 10.09
N ALA A 178 -5.80 8.27 9.62
CA ALA A 178 -6.91 8.32 8.67
C ALA A 178 -6.57 7.69 7.32
N ALA A 179 -5.33 7.87 6.83
CA ALA A 179 -4.86 7.26 5.60
C ALA A 179 -4.79 5.73 5.71
N ASN A 180 -4.19 5.19 6.77
CA ASN A 180 -4.14 3.75 6.97
C ASN A 180 -5.54 3.14 7.16
N SER A 181 -6.39 3.78 7.96
CA SER A 181 -7.78 3.35 8.13
C SER A 181 -8.58 3.45 6.82
N GLY A 182 -8.35 4.50 6.02
CA GLY A 182 -8.99 4.70 4.72
C GLY A 182 -8.53 3.69 3.68
N GLY A 183 -7.25 3.34 3.66
CA GLY A 183 -6.71 2.31 2.77
C GLY A 183 -7.19 0.90 3.08
N ALA A 184 -7.41 0.59 4.36
CA ALA A 184 -7.69 -0.77 4.80
C ALA A 184 -9.02 -1.37 4.30
N TRP A 185 -10.06 -0.56 4.02
CA TRP A 185 -11.36 -1.06 3.56
C TRP A 185 -11.47 -1.15 2.03
N SER A 186 -10.50 -0.61 1.30
CA SER A 186 -10.44 -0.67 -0.16
C SER A 186 -9.42 -1.71 -0.62
N PRO A 187 -9.70 -2.49 -1.66
CA PRO A 187 -8.72 -3.45 -2.19
C PRO A 187 -7.48 -2.80 -2.81
N ILE A 188 -7.53 -1.50 -3.15
CA ILE A 188 -6.43 -0.74 -3.78
C ILE A 188 -5.85 0.35 -2.86
N GLY A 189 -6.42 0.56 -1.69
CA GLY A 189 -6.06 1.65 -0.78
C GLY A 189 -4.82 1.38 0.09
N ASP A 190 -4.31 0.16 0.11
CA ASP A 190 -3.11 -0.25 0.84
C ASP A 190 -2.36 -1.35 0.08
N VAL A 191 -1.04 -1.31 0.13
CA VAL A 191 -0.19 -2.33 -0.52
C VAL A 191 -0.52 -3.74 -0.06
N THR A 192 -0.83 -3.92 1.23
CA THR A 192 -1.16 -5.23 1.80
C THR A 192 -2.50 -5.75 1.27
N THR A 193 -3.51 -4.91 1.15
CA THR A 193 -4.80 -5.29 0.56
C THR A 193 -4.69 -5.54 -0.93
N ILE A 194 -3.86 -4.76 -1.66
CA ILE A 194 -3.55 -5.02 -3.08
C ILE A 194 -2.95 -6.42 -3.26
N MET A 195 -1.94 -6.78 -2.47
CA MET A 195 -1.29 -8.10 -2.57
C MET A 195 -2.27 -9.24 -2.33
N LEU A 196 -3.13 -9.15 -1.30
CA LEU A 196 -4.13 -10.16 -1.00
C LEU A 196 -5.20 -10.24 -2.10
N TRP A 197 -5.59 -9.10 -2.67
CA TRP A 197 -6.57 -9.03 -3.73
C TRP A 197 -6.04 -9.57 -5.07
N VAL A 198 -4.79 -9.23 -5.42
CA VAL A 198 -4.12 -9.75 -6.64
C VAL A 198 -4.03 -11.28 -6.59
N ARG A 199 -3.71 -11.84 -5.44
CA ARG A 199 -3.65 -13.29 -5.22
C ARG A 199 -5.02 -13.98 -5.13
N GLY A 200 -6.13 -13.23 -5.19
CA GLY A 200 -7.47 -13.79 -5.06
C GLY A 200 -7.86 -14.22 -3.64
N ASN A 201 -7.05 -13.90 -2.62
CA ASN A 201 -7.33 -14.24 -1.22
C ASN A 201 -8.47 -13.41 -0.63
N ILE A 202 -8.73 -12.23 -1.19
CA ILE A 202 -9.86 -11.36 -0.82
C ILE A 202 -10.60 -10.90 -2.07
N SER A 203 -11.92 -10.73 -1.96
CA SER A 203 -12.75 -10.16 -3.02
C SER A 203 -13.19 -8.74 -2.67
N THR A 204 -13.32 -7.88 -3.67
CA THR A 204 -13.80 -6.50 -3.50
C THR A 204 -15.17 -6.46 -2.81
N SER A 205 -16.08 -7.35 -3.21
CA SER A 205 -17.45 -7.44 -2.68
C SER A 205 -17.51 -7.85 -1.20
N ALA A 206 -16.53 -8.59 -0.70
CA ALA A 206 -16.43 -8.95 0.71
C ALA A 206 -15.65 -7.90 1.51
N THR A 207 -14.54 -7.39 0.99
CA THR A 207 -13.64 -6.49 1.71
C THR A 207 -14.32 -5.18 2.08
N ILE A 208 -14.99 -4.53 1.11
CA ILE A 208 -15.61 -3.22 1.32
C ILE A 208 -16.65 -3.24 2.45
N PRO A 209 -17.71 -4.08 2.43
CA PRO A 209 -18.75 -4.02 3.45
C PRO A 209 -18.26 -4.48 4.83
N HIS A 210 -17.33 -5.43 4.91
CA HIS A 210 -16.84 -5.94 6.19
C HIS A 210 -15.83 -5.03 6.87
N LEU A 211 -14.97 -4.34 6.10
CA LEU A 211 -13.91 -3.51 6.66
C LEU A 211 -14.25 -2.02 6.74
N PHE A 212 -15.28 -1.54 6.03
CA PHE A 212 -15.63 -0.12 6.05
C PHE A 212 -15.94 0.39 7.47
N LEU A 213 -16.81 -0.31 8.20
CA LEU A 213 -17.22 0.12 9.54
C LEU A 213 -16.07 0.07 10.57
N PRO A 214 -15.29 -1.01 10.70
CA PRO A 214 -14.10 -1.04 11.54
C PRO A 214 -13.09 0.06 11.19
N SER A 215 -12.83 0.30 9.91
CA SER A 215 -11.93 1.34 9.43
C SER A 215 -12.43 2.74 9.78
N LEU A 216 -13.72 2.99 9.60
CA LEU A 216 -14.36 4.26 9.97
C LEU A 216 -14.22 4.52 11.47
N VAL A 217 -14.48 3.54 12.31
CA VAL A 217 -14.32 3.65 13.78
C VAL A 217 -12.86 3.91 14.13
N SER A 218 -11.92 3.18 13.52
CA SER A 218 -10.48 3.36 13.72
C SER A 218 -10.01 4.80 13.38
N ALA A 219 -10.57 5.44 12.35
CA ALA A 219 -10.27 6.82 12.00
C ALA A 219 -10.98 7.81 12.93
N LEU A 220 -12.27 7.61 13.23
CA LEU A 220 -13.09 8.57 13.98
C LEU A 220 -12.69 8.67 15.46
N VAL A 221 -12.36 7.56 16.12
CA VAL A 221 -12.06 7.57 17.55
C VAL A 221 -10.88 8.48 17.89
N PRO A 222 -9.70 8.39 17.23
CA PRO A 222 -8.59 9.32 17.47
C PRO A 222 -8.94 10.77 17.13
N VAL A 223 -9.70 11.01 16.05
CA VAL A 223 -10.14 12.35 15.65
C VAL A 223 -11.02 12.97 16.73
N LEU A 224 -11.98 12.22 17.28
CA LEU A 224 -12.87 12.67 18.34
C LEU A 224 -12.09 13.00 19.63
N ILE A 225 -11.15 12.14 20.01
CA ILE A 225 -10.31 12.36 21.20
C ILE A 225 -9.49 13.65 21.03
N ILE A 226 -8.73 13.77 19.94
CA ILE A 226 -7.85 14.90 19.69
C ILE A 226 -8.65 16.20 19.49
N SER A 227 -9.83 16.13 18.88
CA SER A 227 -10.69 17.30 18.67
C SER A 227 -11.09 18.00 19.97
N ARG A 228 -11.12 17.26 21.10
CA ARG A 228 -11.43 17.84 22.43
C ARG A 228 -10.31 18.71 22.99
N TYR A 229 -9.07 18.43 22.59
CA TYR A 229 -7.88 19.18 23.02
C TYR A 229 -7.51 20.31 22.06
N LEU A 230 -8.02 20.26 20.83
CA LEU A 230 -7.64 21.19 19.77
C LEU A 230 -8.61 22.39 19.71
N HIS A 231 -8.18 23.54 20.26
CA HIS A 231 -8.98 24.76 20.34
C HIS A 231 -8.31 25.92 19.59
N GLY A 232 -9.11 26.90 19.17
CA GLY A 232 -8.64 28.14 18.57
C GLY A 232 -8.63 28.13 17.03
N LYS A 233 -8.02 29.19 16.49
CA LYS A 233 -7.89 29.41 15.04
C LYS A 233 -6.54 28.92 14.52
N VAL A 234 -6.51 28.49 13.28
CA VAL A 234 -5.30 28.13 12.57
C VAL A 234 -4.53 29.41 12.21
N THR A 235 -3.24 29.44 12.48
CA THR A 235 -2.35 30.51 12.02
C THR A 235 -1.62 30.03 10.76
N PRO A 236 -1.82 30.67 9.59
CA PRO A 236 -1.08 30.29 8.40
C PRO A 236 0.43 30.54 8.57
N PRO A 237 1.29 29.82 7.85
CA PRO A 237 2.73 30.08 7.85
C PRO A 237 3.03 31.47 7.30
N ASN A 238 4.15 32.08 7.74
CA ASN A 238 4.59 33.35 7.21
C ASN A 238 4.92 33.22 5.71
N ALA A 239 4.53 34.21 4.91
CA ALA A 239 4.59 34.20 3.43
C ALA A 239 5.99 33.97 2.80
N PHE A 240 7.05 33.82 3.59
CA PHE A 240 8.43 33.65 3.11
C PHE A 240 8.75 32.22 2.61
N GLU A 241 7.95 31.20 2.97
CA GLU A 241 8.20 29.81 2.53
C GLU A 241 7.52 29.43 1.19
N GLU A 242 6.67 30.30 0.64
CA GLU A 242 5.80 29.99 -0.50
C GLU A 242 6.43 30.10 -1.89
N ASN A 243 7.70 30.59 -1.99
CA ASN A 243 8.27 31.06 -3.26
C ASN A 243 9.14 30.08 -4.04
N ARG A 244 9.19 28.78 -3.68
CA ARG A 244 10.13 27.86 -4.36
C ARG A 244 9.53 26.80 -5.26
N ASP A 245 8.23 26.54 -5.24
CA ASP A 245 7.67 25.42 -5.99
C ASP A 245 6.69 25.83 -7.08
N ASN A 246 7.08 25.48 -8.29
CA ASN A 246 6.27 25.18 -9.46
C ASN A 246 5.94 26.32 -10.42
N LEU A 247 6.88 26.60 -11.33
CA LEU A 247 6.59 27.30 -12.60
C LEU A 247 5.46 26.61 -13.38
N LEU A 248 5.39 25.29 -13.38
CA LEU A 248 4.36 24.50 -14.04
C LEU A 248 2.95 24.75 -13.46
N LEU A 249 2.82 24.95 -12.15
CA LEU A 249 1.52 25.23 -11.51
C LEU A 249 0.92 26.58 -11.90
N LYS A 250 1.74 27.53 -12.37
CA LYS A 250 1.30 28.87 -12.82
C LYS A 250 0.79 28.88 -14.26
N VAL A 251 1.20 27.89 -15.06
CA VAL A 251 0.85 27.82 -16.49
C VAL A 251 -0.50 27.15 -16.74
N LEU A 252 -0.87 26.14 -15.92
CA LEU A 252 -2.09 25.37 -16.11
C LEU A 252 -3.33 26.07 -15.56
N LYS A 253 -4.40 26.09 -16.37
CA LYS A 253 -5.71 26.58 -15.96
C LYS A 253 -6.39 25.64 -14.96
N ALA A 254 -7.33 26.13 -14.15
CA ALA A 254 -8.06 25.34 -13.16
C ALA A 254 -8.77 24.12 -13.77
N ASN A 255 -9.34 24.27 -14.96
CA ASN A 255 -10.03 23.17 -15.66
C ASN A 255 -9.06 22.10 -16.14
N GLU A 256 -7.83 22.47 -16.54
CA GLU A 256 -6.79 21.52 -16.94
C GLU A 256 -6.31 20.69 -15.74
N LYS A 257 -6.11 21.32 -14.59
CA LYS A 257 -5.77 20.66 -13.33
C LYS A 257 -6.85 19.67 -12.88
N LEU A 258 -8.11 20.05 -13.02
CA LEU A 258 -9.25 19.18 -12.74
C LEU A 258 -9.31 18.01 -13.72
N ALA A 259 -9.08 18.25 -15.01
CA ALA A 259 -9.05 17.20 -16.03
C ALA A 259 -7.94 16.18 -15.73
N ILE A 260 -6.72 16.63 -15.38
CA ILE A 260 -5.60 15.76 -15.01
C ILE A 260 -5.96 14.92 -13.77
N LEU A 261 -6.58 15.52 -12.75
CA LEU A 261 -7.06 14.79 -11.59
C LEU A 261 -8.09 13.71 -11.97
N CYS A 262 -9.10 14.09 -12.76
CA CYS A 262 -10.16 13.15 -13.18
C CYS A 262 -9.60 11.98 -14.01
N ILE A 263 -8.68 12.26 -14.94
CA ILE A 263 -8.04 11.23 -15.76
C ILE A 263 -7.17 10.32 -14.89
N GLY A 264 -6.35 10.87 -14.00
CA GLY A 264 -5.51 10.07 -13.10
C GLY A 264 -6.32 9.16 -12.18
N VAL A 265 -7.36 9.71 -11.53
CA VAL A 265 -8.27 8.92 -10.69
C VAL A 265 -9.01 7.87 -11.51
N PHE A 266 -9.47 8.21 -12.73
CA PHE A 266 -10.12 7.25 -13.62
C PHE A 266 -9.17 6.10 -13.99
N CYS A 267 -7.92 6.39 -14.37
CA CYS A 267 -6.94 5.36 -14.69
C CYS A 267 -6.68 4.42 -13.50
N LEU A 268 -6.54 4.98 -12.29
CA LEU A 268 -6.33 4.18 -11.08
C LEU A 268 -7.52 3.28 -10.75
N LEU A 269 -8.75 3.79 -10.90
CA LEU A 269 -9.97 3.02 -10.65
C LEU A 269 -10.28 2.03 -11.77
N PHE A 270 -9.87 2.33 -13.01
CA PHE A 270 -10.09 1.48 -14.16
C PHE A 270 -9.38 0.12 -14.03
N VAL A 271 -8.15 0.11 -13.54
CA VAL A 271 -7.33 -1.11 -13.41
C VAL A 271 -8.03 -2.20 -12.59
N PRO A 272 -8.48 -1.97 -11.33
CA PRO A 272 -9.18 -3.00 -10.57
C PRO A 272 -10.53 -3.39 -11.17
N VAL A 273 -11.25 -2.46 -11.78
CA VAL A 273 -12.52 -2.76 -12.46
C VAL A 273 -12.26 -3.68 -13.66
N PHE A 274 -11.28 -3.34 -14.48
CA PHE A 274 -10.90 -4.14 -15.65
C PHE A 274 -10.44 -5.55 -15.25
N LYS A 275 -9.60 -5.67 -14.23
CA LYS A 275 -9.17 -6.97 -13.68
C LYS A 275 -10.37 -7.82 -13.23
N THR A 276 -11.34 -7.21 -12.54
CA THR A 276 -12.52 -7.92 -12.04
C THR A 276 -13.41 -8.43 -13.19
N ILE A 277 -13.47 -7.70 -14.31
CA ILE A 277 -14.30 -8.07 -15.47
C ILE A 277 -13.59 -9.08 -16.36
N THR A 278 -12.30 -8.91 -16.59
CA THR A 278 -11.56 -9.70 -17.57
C THR A 278 -10.85 -10.91 -16.98
N HIS A 279 -10.66 -10.94 -15.65
CA HIS A 279 -9.82 -11.92 -14.95
C HIS A 279 -8.37 -12.01 -15.46
N LEU A 280 -7.90 -10.98 -16.18
CA LEU A 280 -6.54 -10.88 -16.64
C LEU A 280 -5.59 -10.46 -15.52
N SER A 281 -4.33 -10.91 -15.60
CA SER A 281 -3.26 -10.43 -14.74
C SER A 281 -3.01 -8.93 -14.95
N LEU A 282 -2.60 -8.21 -13.89
CA LEU A 282 -2.29 -6.77 -13.94
C LEU A 282 -1.11 -6.43 -14.89
N ILE A 283 -0.30 -7.43 -15.28
CA ILE A 283 0.77 -7.24 -16.26
C ILE A 283 0.22 -7.00 -17.68
N HIS A 284 -1.00 -7.47 -17.96
CA HIS A 284 -1.65 -7.33 -19.26
C HIS A 284 -2.51 -6.07 -19.40
N ILE A 285 -2.62 -5.25 -18.36
CA ILE A 285 -3.34 -3.99 -18.30
C ILE A 285 -2.36 -2.82 -18.32
#